data_ee42699e18f78f0ef237b3289792d4d5
#
_entry.id   ee42699e18f78f0ef237b3289792d4d5
#
_cell.length_a   1.000
_cell.length_b   1.000
_cell.length_c   1.000
_cell.angle_alpha   90.00
_cell.angle_beta   90.00
_cell.angle_gamma   90.00
#
_symmetry.space_group_name_H-M   'P 1'
#
loop_
_entity.id
_entity.type
_entity.pdbx_description
1 polymer ?
#
loop_
_entity_poly.entity_id
_entity_poly.type
_entity_poly.pdbx_seq_one_letter_code
_entity_poly.pdbx_strand_id
1 'polypeptide(L)'
;MRRTILAAAVATLAIGVAAQAHENHKHSTNPLVDARQGGMTMLVANMAALTRASQAEEADAVAKAAFPASGVASFARSLPALFGPETKDVAGTRALPAIWDDAPGFAAQVAEFQAATAAVQAAAKAGDKAAFTESLARTKAACQSCHTAFRAEG
;
A
#
# COMPACT_ATOMS: atom_id res chain seq x y z
N MET A 1 24.53 66.15 -11.18
CA MET A 1 23.39 65.34 -10.70
C MET A 1 23.25 64.13 -11.64
N ARG A 2 23.82 62.97 -11.21
CA ARG A 2 23.72 61.70 -11.96
C ARG A 2 22.68 60.82 -11.28
N ARG A 3 21.59 60.53 -11.93
CA ARG A 3 20.54 59.58 -11.47
C ARG A 3 20.95 58.20 -11.93
N THR A 4 21.31 57.35 -11.00
CA THR A 4 21.50 55.88 -11.17
C THR A 4 20.16 55.21 -11.08
N ILE A 5 19.74 54.58 -12.18
CA ILE A 5 18.55 53.74 -12.22
C ILE A 5 19.00 52.33 -11.85
N LEU A 6 18.52 51.81 -10.67
CA LEU A 6 18.67 50.41 -10.31
C LEU A 6 17.59 49.61 -11.06
N ALA A 7 18.02 48.72 -11.93
CA ALA A 7 17.15 47.70 -12.53
C ALA A 7 16.98 46.55 -11.55
N ALA A 8 15.75 46.35 -11.08
CA ALA A 8 15.38 45.18 -10.30
C ALA A 8 15.14 44.02 -11.24
N ALA A 9 16.03 43.02 -11.21
CA ALA A 9 15.82 41.74 -11.90
C ALA A 9 14.87 40.90 -11.07
N VAL A 10 13.65 40.70 -11.56
CA VAL A 10 12.68 39.74 -11.01
C VAL A 10 13.07 38.35 -11.50
N ALA A 11 13.61 37.54 -10.61
CA ALA A 11 13.87 36.13 -10.86
C ALA A 11 12.53 35.35 -10.75
N THR A 12 11.92 35.01 -11.85
CA THR A 12 10.83 34.03 -11.92
C THR A 12 11.41 32.64 -11.73
N LEU A 13 11.34 32.15 -10.51
CA LEU A 13 11.70 30.76 -10.17
C LEU A 13 10.56 29.85 -10.66
N ALA A 14 10.87 29.01 -11.65
CA ALA A 14 9.94 28.08 -12.25
C ALA A 14 9.42 27.04 -11.23
N ILE A 15 8.13 27.08 -10.96
CA ILE A 15 7.39 26.01 -10.28
C ILE A 15 7.15 24.94 -11.35
N GLY A 16 8.09 24.04 -11.55
CA GLY A 16 8.06 23.05 -12.63
C GLY A 16 8.32 21.60 -12.19
N VAL A 17 8.29 21.27 -10.91
CA VAL A 17 8.73 19.92 -10.45
C VAL A 17 7.60 19.06 -9.86
N ALA A 18 6.41 19.59 -9.64
CA ALA A 18 5.32 18.84 -9.01
C ALA A 18 4.42 18.02 -9.98
N ALA A 19 4.52 18.23 -11.28
CA ALA A 19 3.62 17.59 -12.26
C ALA A 19 4.10 16.20 -12.76
N GLN A 20 5.36 15.83 -12.56
CA GLN A 20 5.92 14.61 -13.16
C GLN A 20 5.73 13.35 -12.32
N ALA A 21 5.31 13.44 -11.06
CA ALA A 21 5.11 12.29 -10.19
C ALA A 21 3.80 11.51 -10.49
N HIS A 22 2.87 12.06 -11.25
CA HIS A 22 1.57 11.44 -11.55
C HIS A 22 1.48 10.70 -12.89
N GLU A 23 2.46 10.83 -13.78
CA GLU A 23 2.34 10.30 -15.15
C GLU A 23 2.78 8.84 -15.33
N ASN A 24 3.31 8.16 -14.32
CA ASN A 24 3.82 6.79 -14.47
C ASN A 24 2.88 5.67 -14.00
N HIS A 25 1.67 5.96 -13.52
CA HIS A 25 0.66 4.94 -13.34
C HIS A 25 -0.08 4.71 -14.66
N LYS A 26 0.50 3.90 -15.55
CA LYS A 26 -0.29 3.34 -16.66
C LYS A 26 -1.37 2.46 -16.06
N HIS A 27 -2.59 2.99 -16.02
CA HIS A 27 -3.76 2.21 -15.64
C HIS A 27 -3.84 0.98 -16.56
N SER A 28 -4.07 -0.18 -15.98
CA SER A 28 -4.31 -1.37 -16.75
C SER A 28 -5.68 -1.26 -17.44
N THR A 29 -5.79 -1.78 -18.65
CA THR A 29 -7.09 -1.90 -19.33
C THR A 29 -7.97 -3.02 -18.72
N ASN A 30 -7.38 -3.88 -17.89
CA ASN A 30 -8.12 -4.91 -17.15
C ASN A 30 -8.59 -4.35 -15.81
N PRO A 31 -9.92 -4.27 -15.55
CA PRO A 31 -10.45 -3.64 -14.35
C PRO A 31 -10.05 -4.33 -13.04
N LEU A 32 -9.80 -5.64 -13.04
CA LEU A 32 -9.33 -6.36 -11.85
C LEU A 32 -7.87 -6.03 -11.53
N VAL A 33 -7.04 -5.89 -12.57
CA VAL A 33 -5.64 -5.46 -12.40
C VAL A 33 -5.59 -4.02 -11.91
N ASP A 34 -6.40 -3.13 -12.46
CA ASP A 34 -6.49 -1.74 -12.03
C ASP A 34 -6.98 -1.62 -10.58
N ALA A 35 -8.04 -2.34 -10.21
CA ALA A 35 -8.55 -2.41 -8.83
C ALA A 35 -7.49 -2.96 -7.86
N ARG A 36 -6.74 -3.99 -8.25
CA ARG A 36 -5.64 -4.54 -7.46
C ARG A 36 -4.54 -3.52 -7.22
N GLN A 37 -4.10 -2.81 -8.27
CA GLN A 37 -3.06 -1.79 -8.18
C GLN A 37 -3.51 -0.62 -7.30
N GLY A 38 -4.72 -0.12 -7.49
CA GLY A 38 -5.32 0.93 -6.66
C GLY A 38 -5.42 0.50 -5.19
N GLY A 39 -5.89 -0.73 -4.94
CA GLY A 39 -5.96 -1.29 -3.60
C GLY A 39 -4.59 -1.42 -2.92
N MET A 40 -3.56 -1.87 -3.64
CA MET A 40 -2.18 -1.93 -3.12
C MET A 40 -1.64 -0.52 -2.79
N THR A 41 -1.96 0.48 -3.59
CA THR A 41 -1.62 1.88 -3.29
C THR A 41 -2.30 2.37 -2.01
N MET A 42 -3.59 2.06 -1.83
CA MET A 42 -4.32 2.40 -0.61
C MET A 42 -3.77 1.66 0.62
N LEU A 43 -3.29 0.42 0.46
CA LEU A 43 -2.62 -0.31 1.55
C LEU A 43 -1.40 0.44 2.08
N VAL A 44 -0.59 1.08 1.22
CA VAL A 44 0.59 1.85 1.65
C VAL A 44 0.19 2.96 2.62
N ALA A 45 -0.85 3.73 2.30
CA ALA A 45 -1.34 4.81 3.16
C ALA A 45 -1.88 4.27 4.50
N ASN A 46 -2.69 3.20 4.46
CA ASN A 46 -3.22 2.57 5.67
C ASN A 46 -2.10 1.98 6.54
N MET A 47 -1.12 1.28 5.96
CA MET A 47 0.02 0.73 6.70
C MET A 47 0.88 1.82 7.34
N ALA A 48 1.02 2.98 6.71
CA ALA A 48 1.68 4.14 7.32
C ALA A 48 0.89 4.65 8.54
N ALA A 49 -0.44 4.71 8.45
CA ALA A 49 -1.29 5.09 9.58
C ALA A 49 -1.19 4.09 10.75
N LEU A 50 -1.25 2.77 10.45
CA LEU A 50 -1.08 1.72 11.46
C LEU A 50 0.30 1.78 12.12
N THR A 51 1.36 2.05 11.34
CA THR A 51 2.71 2.19 11.86
C THR A 51 2.82 3.38 12.82
N ARG A 52 2.24 4.53 12.47
CA ARG A 52 2.19 5.70 13.38
C ARG A 52 1.44 5.36 14.66
N ALA A 53 0.29 4.69 14.57
CA ALA A 53 -0.49 4.30 15.75
C ALA A 53 0.27 3.35 16.69
N SER A 54 1.08 2.41 16.14
CA SER A 54 1.89 1.50 16.96
C SER A 54 3.02 2.22 17.72
N GLN A 55 3.49 3.36 17.21
CA GLN A 55 4.57 4.16 17.80
C GLN A 55 4.07 5.29 18.69
N ALA A 56 2.80 5.62 18.63
CA ALA A 56 2.21 6.70 19.40
C ALA A 56 2.17 6.37 20.90
N GLU A 57 2.32 7.37 21.75
CA GLU A 57 2.26 7.25 23.22
C GLU A 57 0.83 7.41 23.75
N GLU A 58 -0.05 8.01 22.98
CA GLU A 58 -1.45 8.23 23.35
C GLU A 58 -2.16 6.88 23.59
N ALA A 59 -2.85 6.77 24.72
CA ALA A 59 -3.48 5.54 25.16
C ALA A 59 -4.55 4.99 24.19
N ASP A 60 -5.19 5.86 23.41
CA ASP A 60 -6.24 5.51 22.46
C ASP A 60 -5.78 5.45 20.99
N ALA A 61 -4.47 5.66 20.72
CA ALA A 61 -3.94 5.71 19.36
C ALA A 61 -4.23 4.43 18.56
N VAL A 62 -4.11 3.26 19.19
CA VAL A 62 -4.40 1.97 18.58
C VAL A 62 -5.88 1.81 18.30
N ALA A 63 -6.76 2.22 19.22
CA ALA A 63 -8.20 2.16 19.01
C ALA A 63 -8.66 3.09 17.86
N LYS A 64 -8.05 4.28 17.74
CA LYS A 64 -8.28 5.21 16.62
C LYS A 64 -7.82 4.63 15.27
N ALA A 65 -6.91 3.66 15.26
CA ALA A 65 -6.46 2.98 14.05
C ALA A 65 -7.40 1.84 13.59
N ALA A 66 -8.53 1.59 14.26
CA ALA A 66 -9.48 0.53 13.91
C ALA A 66 -10.05 0.68 12.49
N PHE A 67 -10.28 1.92 12.02
CA PHE A 67 -10.79 2.16 10.67
C PHE A 67 -9.76 1.79 9.58
N PRO A 68 -8.52 2.30 9.55
CA PRO A 68 -7.51 1.86 8.60
C PRO A 68 -7.18 0.37 8.72
N ALA A 69 -7.17 -0.21 9.92
CA ALA A 69 -6.99 -1.66 10.11
C ALA A 69 -8.11 -2.47 9.44
N SER A 70 -9.36 -1.99 9.54
CA SER A 70 -10.50 -2.61 8.86
C SER A 70 -10.38 -2.54 7.34
N GLY A 71 -9.87 -1.43 6.80
CA GLY A 71 -9.59 -1.27 5.37
C GLY A 71 -8.57 -2.28 4.85
N VAL A 72 -7.46 -2.45 5.57
CA VAL A 72 -6.41 -3.44 5.24
C VAL A 72 -6.96 -4.86 5.26
N ALA A 73 -7.68 -5.25 6.32
CA ALA A 73 -8.27 -6.57 6.44
C ALA A 73 -9.35 -6.84 5.37
N SER A 74 -10.13 -5.83 4.99
CA SER A 74 -11.14 -5.95 3.94
C SER A 74 -10.50 -6.18 2.58
N PHE A 75 -9.46 -5.41 2.24
CA PHE A 75 -8.74 -5.61 0.99
C PHE A 75 -8.04 -6.98 0.94
N ALA A 76 -7.45 -7.44 2.05
CA ALA A 76 -6.84 -8.77 2.12
C ALA A 76 -7.84 -9.89 1.75
N ARG A 77 -9.10 -9.77 2.20
CA ARG A 77 -10.16 -10.73 1.84
C ARG A 77 -10.54 -10.72 0.35
N SER A 78 -10.39 -9.58 -0.32
CA SER A 78 -10.72 -9.46 -1.75
C SER A 78 -9.60 -9.97 -2.68
N LEU A 79 -8.37 -10.14 -2.17
CA LEU A 79 -7.21 -10.52 -3.00
C LEU A 79 -7.44 -11.73 -3.91
N PRO A 80 -8.02 -12.86 -3.46
CA PRO A 80 -8.22 -14.01 -4.34
C PRO A 80 -9.01 -13.67 -5.62
N ALA A 81 -10.04 -12.82 -5.50
CA ALA A 81 -10.86 -12.40 -6.63
C ALA A 81 -10.12 -11.46 -7.61
N LEU A 82 -9.03 -10.84 -7.18
CA LEU A 82 -8.24 -9.90 -7.99
C LEU A 82 -7.09 -10.57 -8.76
N PHE A 83 -6.94 -11.90 -8.62
CA PHE A 83 -5.91 -12.71 -9.28
C PHE A 83 -6.51 -13.89 -10.05
N GLY A 84 -7.72 -13.72 -10.58
CA GLY A 84 -8.34 -14.71 -11.47
C GLY A 84 -7.52 -14.96 -12.75
N PRO A 85 -7.77 -16.08 -13.46
CA PRO A 85 -7.03 -16.44 -14.67
C PRO A 85 -7.08 -15.37 -15.75
N GLU A 86 -8.12 -14.57 -15.81
CA GLU A 86 -8.30 -13.43 -16.72
C GLU A 86 -7.35 -12.26 -16.46
N THR A 87 -6.60 -12.32 -15.35
CA THR A 87 -5.58 -11.31 -14.99
C THR A 87 -4.15 -11.81 -15.25
N LYS A 88 -3.98 -13.05 -15.71
CA LYS A 88 -2.70 -13.59 -16.16
C LYS A 88 -2.28 -12.91 -17.47
N ASP A 89 -0.99 -12.65 -17.64
CA ASP A 89 -0.39 -12.07 -18.85
C ASP A 89 -0.94 -10.70 -19.29
N VAL A 90 -1.64 -10.00 -18.39
CA VAL A 90 -2.11 -8.63 -18.64
C VAL A 90 -0.93 -7.65 -18.58
N ALA A 91 -0.80 -6.81 -19.61
CA ALA A 91 0.24 -5.80 -19.66
C ALA A 91 0.07 -4.72 -18.57
N GLY A 92 1.18 -4.11 -18.14
CA GLY A 92 1.15 -3.03 -17.16
C GLY A 92 1.04 -3.49 -15.70
N THR A 93 1.25 -4.78 -15.43
CA THR A 93 1.35 -5.32 -14.06
C THR A 93 2.73 -5.88 -13.77
N ARG A 94 3.10 -5.92 -12.49
CA ARG A 94 4.30 -6.61 -12.00
C ARG A 94 4.00 -7.99 -11.41
N ALA A 95 2.78 -8.50 -11.57
CA ALA A 95 2.42 -9.84 -11.14
C ALA A 95 3.23 -10.88 -11.95
N LEU A 96 3.90 -11.80 -11.28
CA LEU A 96 4.68 -12.85 -11.92
C LEU A 96 3.76 -14.03 -12.32
N PRO A 97 4.08 -14.77 -13.38
CA PRO A 97 3.37 -15.99 -13.77
C PRO A 97 3.24 -17.03 -12.63
N ALA A 98 4.21 -17.06 -11.72
CA ALA A 98 4.22 -17.91 -10.52
C ALA A 98 2.92 -17.85 -9.69
N ILE A 99 2.17 -16.75 -9.74
CA ILE A 99 0.86 -16.61 -9.07
C ILE A 99 -0.12 -17.71 -9.54
N TRP A 100 -0.10 -18.02 -10.81
CA TRP A 100 -1.00 -19.01 -11.43
C TRP A 100 -0.34 -20.37 -11.60
N ASP A 101 0.99 -20.40 -11.76
CA ASP A 101 1.75 -21.63 -11.97
C ASP A 101 1.99 -22.36 -10.62
N ASP A 102 2.11 -21.63 -9.50
CA ASP A 102 2.10 -22.16 -8.12
C ASP A 102 0.89 -21.62 -7.34
N ALA A 103 -0.30 -21.90 -7.82
CA ALA A 103 -1.55 -21.46 -7.19
C ALA A 103 -1.68 -21.88 -5.71
N PRO A 104 -1.25 -23.09 -5.27
CA PRO A 104 -1.25 -23.45 -3.86
C PRO A 104 -0.30 -22.57 -3.00
N GLY A 105 0.91 -22.29 -3.47
CA GLY A 105 1.87 -21.42 -2.78
C GLY A 105 1.35 -19.99 -2.69
N PHE A 106 0.77 -19.46 -3.76
CA PHE A 106 0.13 -18.14 -3.75
C PHE A 106 -1.05 -18.09 -2.75
N ALA A 107 -1.94 -19.10 -2.75
CA ALA A 107 -3.06 -19.17 -1.82
C ALA A 107 -2.60 -19.20 -0.35
N ALA A 108 -1.51 -19.92 -0.05
CA ALA A 108 -0.92 -19.95 1.29
C ALA A 108 -0.42 -18.56 1.73
N GLN A 109 0.24 -17.80 0.85
CA GLN A 109 0.68 -16.44 1.15
C GLN A 109 -0.50 -15.48 1.36
N VAL A 110 -1.56 -15.62 0.57
CA VAL A 110 -2.79 -14.83 0.75
C VAL A 110 -3.44 -15.15 2.10
N ALA A 111 -3.53 -16.43 2.48
CA ALA A 111 -4.10 -16.84 3.75
C ALA A 111 -3.30 -16.28 4.95
N GLU A 112 -1.97 -16.31 4.89
CA GLU A 112 -1.13 -15.72 5.94
C GLU A 112 -1.35 -14.20 6.06
N PHE A 113 -1.41 -13.50 4.94
CA PHE A 113 -1.72 -12.06 4.92
C PHE A 113 -3.12 -11.78 5.50
N GLN A 114 -4.12 -12.57 5.14
CA GLN A 114 -5.48 -12.45 5.68
C GLN A 114 -5.50 -12.66 7.20
N ALA A 115 -4.82 -13.68 7.70
CA ALA A 115 -4.74 -13.98 9.12
C ALA A 115 -4.04 -12.84 9.88
N ALA A 116 -2.90 -12.35 9.38
CA ALA A 116 -2.16 -11.26 10.01
C ALA A 116 -2.98 -9.96 10.07
N THR A 117 -3.65 -9.59 8.97
CA THR A 117 -4.47 -8.36 8.92
C THR A 117 -5.73 -8.46 9.77
N ALA A 118 -6.35 -9.63 9.87
CA ALA A 118 -7.47 -9.87 10.78
C ALA A 118 -7.04 -9.69 12.25
N ALA A 119 -5.84 -10.16 12.61
CA ALA A 119 -5.29 -9.96 13.96
C ALA A 119 -5.03 -8.48 14.26
N VAL A 120 -4.46 -7.71 13.30
CA VAL A 120 -4.31 -6.24 13.44
C VAL A 120 -5.68 -5.57 13.67
N GLN A 121 -6.69 -5.96 12.90
CA GLN A 121 -8.04 -5.40 13.04
C GLN A 121 -8.63 -5.72 14.43
N ALA A 122 -8.49 -6.94 14.90
CA ALA A 122 -8.99 -7.36 16.21
C ALA A 122 -8.30 -6.60 17.35
N ALA A 123 -6.96 -6.52 17.31
CA ALA A 123 -6.16 -5.79 18.29
C ALA A 123 -6.48 -4.29 18.30
N ALA A 124 -6.67 -3.66 17.13
CA ALA A 124 -7.07 -2.27 17.03
C ALA A 124 -8.44 -2.01 17.68
N LYS A 125 -9.42 -2.87 17.40
CA LYS A 125 -10.77 -2.78 18.02
C LYS A 125 -10.73 -2.94 19.53
N ALA A 126 -9.83 -3.78 20.05
CA ALA A 126 -9.64 -3.99 21.47
C ALA A 126 -8.80 -2.89 22.14
N GLY A 127 -8.13 -2.03 21.40
CA GLY A 127 -7.15 -1.08 21.93
C GLY A 127 -5.88 -1.75 22.49
N ASP A 128 -5.64 -3.04 22.14
CA ASP A 128 -4.49 -3.80 22.62
C ASP A 128 -3.22 -3.47 21.84
N LYS A 129 -2.40 -2.60 22.42
CA LYS A 129 -1.16 -2.11 21.78
C LYS A 129 -0.13 -3.22 21.56
N ALA A 130 -0.02 -4.18 22.47
CA ALA A 130 0.96 -5.26 22.35
C ALA A 130 0.59 -6.20 21.20
N ALA A 131 -0.63 -6.73 21.19
CA ALA A 131 -1.15 -7.57 20.11
C ALA A 131 -1.18 -6.83 18.77
N PHE A 132 -1.48 -5.52 18.77
CA PHE A 132 -1.47 -4.69 17.57
C PHE A 132 -0.07 -4.59 16.97
N THR A 133 0.94 -4.31 17.78
CA THR A 133 2.34 -4.17 17.32
C THR A 133 2.88 -5.48 16.76
N GLU A 134 2.63 -6.60 17.45
CA GLU A 134 3.02 -7.93 17.00
C GLU A 134 2.34 -8.30 15.67
N SER A 135 1.03 -8.19 15.60
CA SER A 135 0.27 -8.53 14.38
C SER A 135 0.61 -7.60 13.20
N LEU A 136 0.92 -6.33 13.45
CA LEU A 136 1.41 -5.40 12.43
C LEU A 136 2.78 -5.82 11.88
N ALA A 137 3.68 -6.29 12.72
CA ALA A 137 4.96 -6.84 12.28
C ALA A 137 4.77 -8.08 11.38
N ARG A 138 3.88 -9.00 11.77
CA ARG A 138 3.50 -10.16 10.94
C ARG A 138 2.88 -9.73 9.61
N THR A 139 2.04 -8.73 9.61
CA THR A 139 1.45 -8.17 8.38
C THR A 139 2.54 -7.65 7.42
N LYS A 140 3.52 -6.92 7.93
CA LYS A 140 4.65 -6.42 7.13
C LYS A 140 5.49 -7.58 6.55
N ALA A 141 5.74 -8.62 7.36
CA ALA A 141 6.45 -9.81 6.90
C ALA A 141 5.70 -10.55 5.79
N ALA A 142 4.38 -10.72 5.92
CA ALA A 142 3.54 -11.34 4.90
C ALA A 142 3.54 -10.53 3.58
N CYS A 143 3.51 -9.19 3.64
CA CYS A 143 3.66 -8.34 2.46
C CYS A 143 5.00 -8.62 1.75
N GLN A 144 6.10 -8.65 2.49
CA GLN A 144 7.43 -8.86 1.94
C GLN A 144 7.57 -10.26 1.33
N SER A 145 7.14 -11.29 2.03
CA SER A 145 7.20 -12.69 1.56
C SER A 145 6.45 -12.87 0.23
N CYS A 146 5.19 -12.40 0.17
CA CYS A 146 4.38 -12.47 -1.04
C CYS A 146 5.03 -11.70 -2.20
N HIS A 147 5.54 -10.48 -1.96
CA HIS A 147 6.17 -9.67 -2.98
C HIS A 147 7.47 -10.29 -3.51
N THR A 148 8.25 -10.93 -2.66
CA THR A 148 9.48 -11.61 -3.07
C THR A 148 9.20 -12.79 -4.02
N ALA A 149 8.13 -13.54 -3.77
CA ALA A 149 7.81 -14.73 -4.56
C ALA A 149 7.00 -14.43 -5.84
N PHE A 150 6.12 -13.43 -5.80
CA PHE A 150 5.04 -13.26 -6.77
C PHE A 150 4.99 -11.89 -7.47
N ARG A 151 5.95 -11.00 -7.20
CA ARG A 151 6.03 -9.68 -7.81
C ARG A 151 7.39 -9.42 -8.42
N ALA A 152 7.45 -8.97 -9.68
CA ALA A 152 8.69 -8.53 -10.32
C ALA A 152 9.28 -7.31 -9.60
N GLU A 153 10.61 -7.25 -9.55
CA GLU A 153 11.34 -6.06 -9.12
C GLU A 153 11.02 -4.87 -10.06
N GLY A 154 11.10 -3.68 -9.54
CA GLY A 154 10.83 -2.46 -10.31
C GLY A 154 11.52 -1.26 -9.75
#